data_f415f23c9153f230c05f7753133431a7
#
_entry.id   f415f23c9153f230c05f7753133431a7
#
_cell.length_a   1.000
_cell.length_b   1.000
_cell.length_c   1.000
_cell.angle_alpha   90.00
_cell.angle_beta   90.00
_cell.angle_gamma   90.00
#
_symmetry.space_group_name_H-M   'P 1'
#
loop_
_entity.id
_entity.type
_entity.pdbx_description
1 polymer ?
#
loop_
_entity_poly.entity_id
_entity_poly.type
_entity_poly.pdbx_seq_one_letter_code
_entity_poly.pdbx_strand_id
1 'polypeptide(L)'
;ANSDVYWERMERRESYLLFLRKTAEPDTPYYTVEAEPGGTVRQVRTQYNRQNDDIGEVRAFLKIWQKQLAKRLTQKDKQLAADSHELRIKELVQLRNDQVTIHTGDLAGRLLVDVLTEDLMEAA
;
A
#
# COMPACT_ATOMS: atom_id res chain seq x y z
N ALA A 1 18.09 -11.61 -4.98
CA ALA A 1 16.69 -11.63 -5.41
C ALA A 1 16.22 -13.06 -5.56
N ASN A 2 15.04 -13.34 -5.09
CA ASN A 2 14.46 -14.66 -5.23
C ASN A 2 13.85 -14.79 -6.62
N SER A 3 14.35 -15.74 -7.44
CA SER A 3 13.85 -15.97 -8.78
C SER A 3 12.44 -16.54 -8.80
N ASP A 4 11.91 -17.00 -7.67
CA ASP A 4 10.59 -17.61 -7.56
C ASP A 4 9.46 -16.58 -7.46
N VAL A 5 9.78 -15.31 -7.26
CA VAL A 5 8.80 -14.23 -7.13
C VAL A 5 9.26 -13.01 -7.93
N TYR A 6 8.30 -12.21 -8.35
CA TYR A 6 8.56 -10.95 -9.04
C TYR A 6 7.44 -9.96 -8.79
N TRP A 7 7.72 -8.67 -9.02
CA TRP A 7 6.75 -7.58 -8.88
C TRP A 7 6.32 -7.06 -10.23
N GLU A 8 5.02 -6.81 -10.37
CA GLU A 8 4.46 -6.02 -11.47
C GLU A 8 3.89 -4.74 -10.91
N ARG A 9 3.88 -3.69 -11.72
CA ARG A 9 3.35 -2.38 -11.33
C ARG A 9 2.19 -1.98 -12.22
N MET A 10 1.12 -1.44 -11.59
CA MET A 10 0.02 -0.82 -12.30
C MET A 10 -0.23 0.57 -11.72
N GLU A 11 -0.30 1.58 -12.59
CA GLU A 11 -0.57 2.95 -12.15
C GLU A 11 -2.05 3.18 -11.92
N ARG A 12 -2.35 3.96 -10.89
CA ARG A 12 -3.67 4.46 -10.58
C ARG A 12 -3.59 5.99 -10.45
N ARG A 13 -4.73 6.65 -10.25
CA ARG A 13 -4.80 8.11 -10.26
C ARG A 13 -3.85 8.80 -9.26
N GLU A 14 -3.84 8.36 -8.01
CA GLU A 14 -3.06 8.97 -6.92
C GLU A 14 -2.11 7.99 -6.25
N SER A 15 -2.09 6.78 -6.73
CA SER A 15 -1.27 5.71 -6.18
C SER A 15 -0.95 4.73 -7.30
N TYR A 16 -0.23 3.69 -6.97
CA TYR A 16 -0.04 2.57 -7.87
C TYR A 16 -0.10 1.27 -7.10
N LEU A 17 -0.37 0.19 -7.83
CA LEU A 17 -0.41 -1.15 -7.30
C LEU A 17 0.87 -1.88 -7.67
N LEU A 18 1.47 -2.53 -6.69
CA LEU A 18 2.55 -3.48 -6.89
C LEU A 18 1.97 -4.87 -6.63
N PHE A 19 2.12 -5.74 -7.62
CA PHE A 19 1.68 -7.13 -7.50
C PHE A 19 2.90 -8.02 -7.33
N LEU A 20 3.04 -8.65 -6.18
CA LEU A 20 4.04 -9.70 -5.98
C LEU A 20 3.44 -10.99 -6.50
N ARG A 21 4.11 -11.63 -7.44
CA ARG A 21 3.66 -12.87 -8.07
C ARG A 21 4.72 -13.94 -7.92
N LYS A 22 4.28 -15.18 -7.82
CA LYS A 22 5.17 -16.34 -7.90
C LYS A 22 5.39 -16.69 -9.37
N THR A 23 6.62 -16.99 -9.75
CA THR A 23 6.95 -17.36 -11.13
C THR A 23 6.17 -18.58 -11.60
N ALA A 24 5.91 -19.53 -10.71
CA ALA A 24 5.15 -20.75 -11.01
C ALA A 24 3.64 -20.49 -11.16
N GLU A 25 3.13 -19.35 -10.66
CA GLU A 25 1.71 -19.02 -10.67
C GLU A 25 1.51 -17.56 -11.13
N PRO A 26 1.89 -17.23 -12.38
CA PRO A 26 1.94 -15.84 -12.82
C PRO A 26 0.58 -15.14 -12.90
N ASP A 27 -0.50 -15.91 -13.04
CA ASP A 27 -1.84 -15.36 -13.18
C ASP A 27 -2.52 -15.06 -11.84
N THR A 28 -1.92 -15.48 -10.73
CA THR A 28 -2.48 -15.30 -9.39
C THR A 28 -1.59 -14.37 -8.57
N PRO A 29 -2.07 -13.17 -8.21
CA PRO A 29 -1.30 -12.30 -7.32
C PRO A 29 -1.07 -12.96 -5.97
N TYR A 30 0.18 -12.97 -5.51
CA TYR A 30 0.55 -13.46 -4.18
C TYR A 30 0.28 -12.40 -3.13
N TYR A 31 0.80 -11.18 -3.36
CA TYR A 31 0.47 -10.00 -2.57
C TYR A 31 0.19 -8.82 -3.49
N THR A 32 -0.75 -7.99 -3.07
CA THR A 32 -1.02 -6.69 -3.68
C THR A 32 -0.65 -5.61 -2.68
N VAL A 33 0.16 -4.65 -3.12
CA VAL A 33 0.58 -3.51 -2.32
C VAL A 33 0.09 -2.24 -3.01
N GLU A 34 -0.67 -1.42 -2.30
CA GLU A 34 -1.00 -0.08 -2.78
C GLU A 34 -0.01 0.92 -2.20
N ALA A 35 0.65 1.68 -3.07
CA ALA A 35 1.69 2.61 -2.68
C ALA A 35 1.49 3.99 -3.32
N GLU A 36 1.89 5.02 -2.61
CA GLU A 36 1.90 6.39 -3.08
C GLU A 36 3.20 6.71 -3.83
N PRO A 37 3.21 7.73 -4.68
CA PRO A 37 4.42 8.11 -5.43
C PRO A 37 5.64 8.39 -4.55
N GLY A 38 5.43 8.85 -3.32
CA GLY A 38 6.51 9.11 -2.36
C GLY A 38 7.01 7.89 -1.60
N GLY A 39 6.39 6.72 -1.80
CA GLY A 39 6.78 5.48 -1.17
C GLY A 39 5.95 5.06 0.04
N THR A 40 5.02 5.90 0.50
CA THR A 40 4.10 5.49 1.56
C THR A 40 3.27 4.31 1.09
N VAL A 41 3.28 3.22 1.86
CA VAL A 41 2.48 2.04 1.58
C VAL A 41 1.14 2.18 2.28
N ARG A 42 0.06 2.12 1.51
CA ARG A 42 -1.31 2.23 2.04
C ARG A 42 -1.85 0.90 2.52
N GLN A 43 -1.64 -0.16 1.74
CA GLN A 43 -2.17 -1.50 2.05
C GLN A 43 -1.23 -2.59 1.53
N VAL A 44 -1.22 -3.71 2.25
CA VAL A 44 -0.51 -4.94 1.87
C VAL A 44 -1.46 -6.12 2.10
N ARG A 45 -1.96 -6.74 1.05
CA ARG A 45 -2.97 -7.81 1.15
C ARG A 45 -2.72 -8.93 0.17
N THR A 46 -3.14 -10.14 0.54
CA THR A 46 -3.27 -11.25 -0.41
C THR A 46 -4.55 -11.10 -1.24
N GLN A 47 -4.75 -12.03 -2.19
CA GLN A 47 -5.93 -12.07 -3.05
C GLN A 47 -7.26 -12.06 -2.28
N TYR A 48 -7.29 -12.64 -1.09
CA TYR A 48 -8.49 -12.73 -0.26
C TYR A 48 -8.52 -11.66 0.84
N ASN A 49 -7.80 -10.56 0.64
CA ASN A 49 -7.75 -9.45 1.60
C ASN A 49 -7.16 -9.87 2.95
N ARG A 50 -6.23 -10.81 2.94
CA ARG A 50 -5.59 -11.40 4.13
C ARG A 50 -4.10 -11.09 4.16
N GLN A 51 -3.45 -11.52 5.23
CA GLN A 51 -2.01 -11.54 5.36
C GLN A 51 -1.58 -12.95 5.73
N ASN A 52 -0.54 -13.45 5.06
CA ASN A 52 0.04 -14.77 5.35
C ASN A 52 1.14 -14.66 6.42
N ASP A 53 1.65 -15.80 6.88
CA ASP A 53 2.69 -15.84 7.92
C ASP A 53 3.99 -15.14 7.51
N ASP A 54 4.22 -14.99 6.20
CA ASP A 54 5.40 -14.31 5.66
C ASP A 54 5.26 -12.78 5.55
N ILE A 55 4.18 -12.21 6.07
CA ILE A 55 3.94 -10.76 6.00
C ILE A 55 5.10 -9.94 6.58
N GLY A 56 5.76 -10.45 7.61
CA GLY A 56 6.93 -9.78 8.20
C GLY A 56 8.08 -9.62 7.21
N GLU A 57 8.33 -10.62 6.39
CA GLU A 57 9.35 -10.58 5.34
C GLU A 57 8.98 -9.60 4.23
N VAL A 58 7.70 -9.59 3.84
CA VAL A 58 7.19 -8.67 2.82
C VAL A 58 7.32 -7.23 3.31
N ARG A 59 6.97 -6.94 4.56
CA ARG A 59 7.13 -5.61 5.15
C ARG A 59 8.59 -5.18 5.23
N ALA A 60 9.49 -6.09 5.59
CA ALA A 60 10.93 -5.81 5.63
C ALA A 60 11.45 -5.44 4.22
N PHE A 61 11.02 -6.17 3.21
CA PHE A 61 11.33 -5.85 1.81
C PHE A 61 10.81 -4.46 1.43
N LEU A 62 9.57 -4.14 1.80
CA LEU A 62 8.99 -2.84 1.49
C LEU A 62 9.72 -1.68 2.15
N LYS A 63 10.23 -1.86 3.37
CA LYS A 63 11.06 -0.84 4.02
C LYS A 63 12.34 -0.56 3.23
N ILE A 64 12.98 -1.60 2.73
CA ILE A 64 14.18 -1.44 1.88
C ILE A 64 13.79 -0.73 0.58
N TRP A 65 12.69 -1.12 -0.04
CA TRP A 65 12.17 -0.49 -1.25
C TRP A 65 11.88 1.00 -1.03
N GLN A 66 11.26 1.37 0.09
CA GLN A 66 10.99 2.77 0.43
C GLN A 66 12.27 3.59 0.49
N LYS A 67 13.32 3.05 1.11
CA LYS A 67 14.62 3.73 1.19
C LYS A 67 15.27 3.89 -0.19
N GLN A 68 15.19 2.86 -1.02
CA GLN A 68 15.74 2.92 -2.38
C GLN A 68 14.97 3.92 -3.25
N LEU A 69 13.65 3.94 -3.13
CA LEU A 69 12.81 4.88 -3.87
C LEU A 69 13.15 6.33 -3.48
N ALA A 70 13.30 6.60 -2.17
CA ALA A 70 13.64 7.94 -1.68
C ALA A 70 14.91 8.50 -2.32
N LYS A 71 15.88 7.63 -2.63
CA LYS A 71 17.14 8.04 -3.27
C LYS A 71 16.96 8.41 -4.75
N ARG A 72 15.90 7.95 -5.39
CA ARG A 72 15.64 8.16 -6.81
C ARG A 72 14.74 9.37 -7.09
N LEU A 73 13.99 9.82 -6.09
CA LEU A 73 13.06 10.94 -6.26
C LEU A 73 13.82 12.25 -6.35
N THR A 74 13.47 13.06 -7.35
CA THR A 74 13.94 14.44 -7.46
C THR A 74 13.24 15.31 -6.42
N GLN A 75 13.72 16.54 -6.19
CA GLN A 75 13.05 17.47 -5.29
C GLN A 75 11.63 17.78 -5.76
N LYS A 76 11.43 17.90 -7.08
CA LYS A 76 10.10 18.09 -7.65
C LYS A 76 9.19 16.92 -7.36
N ASP A 77 9.68 15.69 -7.54
CA ASP A 77 8.91 14.47 -7.26
C ASP A 77 8.53 14.40 -5.79
N LYS A 78 9.46 14.72 -4.90
CA LYS A 78 9.20 14.74 -3.44
C LYS A 78 8.12 15.75 -3.07
N GLN A 79 8.13 16.93 -3.69
CA GLN A 79 7.14 17.95 -3.42
C GLN A 79 5.76 17.52 -3.91
N LEU A 80 5.66 16.97 -5.11
CA LEU A 80 4.40 16.47 -5.65
C LEU A 80 3.85 15.32 -4.80
N ALA A 81 4.73 14.42 -4.38
CA ALA A 81 4.36 13.29 -3.52
C ALA A 81 3.88 13.78 -2.15
N ALA A 82 4.53 14.77 -1.56
CA ALA A 82 4.13 15.36 -0.29
C ALA A 82 2.76 16.02 -0.39
N ASP A 83 2.50 16.76 -1.47
CA ASP A 83 1.20 17.41 -1.68
C ASP A 83 0.08 16.38 -1.83
N SER A 84 0.33 15.31 -2.59
CA SER A 84 -0.63 14.21 -2.75
C SER A 84 -0.89 13.49 -1.43
N HIS A 85 0.17 13.22 -0.67
CA HIS A 85 0.05 12.55 0.63
C HIS A 85 -0.75 13.42 1.61
N GLU A 86 -0.54 14.72 1.63
CA GLU A 86 -1.30 15.64 2.48
C GLU A 86 -2.79 15.58 2.19
N LEU A 87 -3.18 15.53 0.91
CA LEU A 87 -4.58 15.35 0.52
C LEU A 87 -5.15 14.03 1.05
N ARG A 88 -4.38 12.96 0.97
CA ARG A 88 -4.80 11.66 1.51
C ARG A 88 -5.01 11.73 3.02
N ILE A 89 -4.12 12.37 3.75
CA ILE A 89 -4.26 12.53 5.19
C ILE A 89 -5.53 13.31 5.54
N LYS A 90 -5.82 14.38 4.79
CA LYS A 90 -7.06 15.15 4.98
C LYS A 90 -8.31 14.29 4.75
N GLU A 91 -8.30 13.44 3.74
CA GLU A 91 -9.41 12.49 3.49
C GLU A 91 -9.60 11.54 4.68
N LEU A 92 -8.51 11.00 5.22
CA LEU A 92 -8.57 10.08 6.35
C LEU A 92 -9.08 10.77 7.61
N VAL A 93 -8.66 12.01 7.86
CA VAL A 93 -9.17 12.81 8.99
C VAL A 93 -10.66 13.05 8.83
N GLN A 94 -11.13 13.38 7.62
CA GLN A 94 -12.55 13.61 7.35
C GLN A 94 -13.37 12.35 7.61
N LEU A 95 -12.89 11.19 7.13
CA LEU A 95 -13.56 9.91 7.37
C LEU A 95 -13.68 9.60 8.87
N ARG A 96 -12.64 9.93 9.66
CA ARG A 96 -12.67 9.75 11.10
C ARG A 96 -13.66 10.70 11.77
N ASN A 97 -13.65 11.96 11.38
CA ASN A 97 -14.56 12.96 11.94
C ASN A 97 -16.02 12.62 11.65
N ASP A 98 -16.30 12.10 10.47
CA ASP A 98 -17.65 11.73 10.04
C ASP A 98 -18.08 10.35 10.56
N GLN A 99 -17.18 9.63 11.25
CA GLN A 99 -17.48 8.30 11.79
C GLN A 99 -18.01 7.34 10.73
N VAL A 100 -17.43 7.38 9.53
CA VAL A 100 -17.86 6.52 8.42
C VAL A 100 -17.55 5.06 8.75
N THR A 101 -18.57 4.22 8.66
CA THR A 101 -18.45 2.78 8.94
C THR A 101 -18.66 1.95 7.68
N ILE A 102 -18.12 0.74 7.71
CA ILE A 102 -18.33 -0.24 6.64
C ILE A 102 -19.68 -0.90 6.87
N HIS A 103 -20.51 -1.00 5.81
CA HIS A 103 -21.89 -1.48 5.91
C HIS A 103 -22.09 -2.95 5.52
N THR A 104 -21.15 -3.54 4.79
CA THR A 104 -21.31 -4.89 4.25
C THR A 104 -20.05 -5.73 4.45
N GLY A 105 -20.22 -7.07 4.42
CA GLY A 105 -19.13 -8.01 4.49
C GLY A 105 -18.62 -8.26 5.92
N ASP A 106 -17.48 -8.92 6.02
CA ASP A 106 -16.89 -9.34 7.30
C ASP A 106 -16.42 -8.16 8.15
N LEU A 107 -16.19 -7.01 7.54
CA LEU A 107 -15.70 -5.81 8.23
C LEU A 107 -16.82 -4.85 8.60
N ALA A 108 -18.09 -5.25 8.43
CA ALA A 108 -19.24 -4.41 8.73
C ALA A 108 -19.21 -3.92 10.19
N GLY A 109 -19.50 -2.64 10.39
CA GLY A 109 -19.49 -1.99 11.70
C GLY A 109 -18.14 -1.40 12.11
N ARG A 110 -17.04 -1.73 11.44
CA ARG A 110 -15.75 -1.11 11.70
C ARG A 110 -15.67 0.27 11.06
N LEU A 111 -14.90 1.17 11.66
CA LEU A 111 -14.60 2.46 11.05
C LEU A 111 -13.77 2.26 9.79
N LEU A 112 -14.20 2.90 8.70
CA LEU A 112 -13.50 2.80 7.42
C LEU A 112 -12.05 3.27 7.54
N VAL A 113 -11.80 4.38 8.25
CA VAL A 113 -10.45 4.91 8.43
C VAL A 113 -9.53 3.92 9.13
N ASP A 114 -10.03 3.15 10.09
CA ASP A 114 -9.21 2.16 10.80
C ASP A 114 -8.77 1.04 9.86
N VAL A 115 -9.67 0.57 8.99
CA VAL A 115 -9.35 -0.45 8.00
C VAL A 115 -8.35 0.08 6.97
N LEU A 116 -8.54 1.30 6.50
CA LEU A 116 -7.66 1.91 5.48
C LEU A 116 -6.24 2.19 6.02
N THR A 117 -6.06 2.28 7.33
CA THR A 117 -4.76 2.59 7.93
C THR A 117 -4.10 1.40 8.64
N GLU A 118 -4.72 0.24 8.65
CA GLU A 118 -4.17 -0.95 9.31
C GLU A 118 -2.76 -1.30 8.86
N ASP A 119 -2.49 -1.20 7.57
CA ASP A 119 -1.21 -1.60 6.98
C ASP A 119 -0.30 -0.43 6.64
N LEU A 120 -0.69 0.77 7.03
CA LEU A 120 0.02 1.98 6.65
C LEU A 120 1.49 1.90 7.05
N MET A 121 2.36 2.15 6.06
CA MET A 121 3.80 2.29 6.25
C MET A 121 4.22 3.62 5.67
N GLU A 122 4.43 4.62 6.54
CA GLU A 122 4.85 5.95 6.11
C GLU A 122 6.22 5.88 5.41
N ALA A 123 6.41 6.69 4.39
CA ALA A 123 7.70 6.87 3.77
C ALA A 123 8.69 7.48 4.78
N ALA A 124 9.91 7.00 4.73
CA ALA A 124 10.95 7.45 5.67
C ALA A 124 11.39 8.89 5.35
#